data_5d8c13e194ec9cb1aa2c37e4508b887f
#
_entry.id   5d8c13e194ec9cb1aa2c37e4508b887f
#
_cell.length_a   1.000
_cell.length_b   1.000
_cell.length_c   1.000
_cell.angle_alpha   90.00
_cell.angle_beta   90.00
_cell.angle_gamma   90.00
#
_symmetry.space_group_name_H-M   'P 1'
#
loop_
_entity.id
_entity.type
_entity.pdbx_description
1 polymer ?
#
loop_
_entity_poly.entity_id
_entity_poly.type
_entity_poly.pdbx_seq_one_letter_code
_entity_poly.pdbx_strand_id
1 'polypeptide(L)'
;MHEDLKKSYQEILTAVGENPEREGLLNTPKRAAKAMEFLTKGYRETLGEITNNAVFSSDADDMVLIQDIELYSMCEHHLLPFVGRCHIAYIPNGKVLGLSKFARIVDMFARRFQIQEQLTHQIAKAVEEVTGAKGVGVIVEAKHMCMMMRGVEKQNSKMRTSVMLGSFRHDPKTRNEFLQLVKN
;
A
#
# COMPACT_ATOMS: atom_id res chain seq x y z
N MET A 1 -14.28 8.89 -16.79
CA MET A 1 -13.23 9.07 -15.75
C MET A 1 -12.05 9.91 -16.25
N HIS A 2 -11.33 9.54 -17.32
CA HIS A 2 -10.15 10.32 -17.78
C HIS A 2 -10.49 11.77 -18.14
N GLU A 3 -11.51 11.99 -18.95
CA GLU A 3 -11.92 13.35 -19.37
C GLU A 3 -12.45 14.18 -18.18
N ASP A 4 -13.15 13.58 -17.25
CA ASP A 4 -13.64 14.26 -16.05
C ASP A 4 -12.48 14.72 -15.16
N LEU A 5 -11.49 13.84 -14.92
CA LEU A 5 -10.29 14.18 -14.20
C LEU A 5 -9.49 15.29 -14.90
N LYS A 6 -9.35 15.22 -16.22
CA LYS A 6 -8.65 16.25 -16.99
C LYS A 6 -9.33 17.61 -16.83
N LYS A 7 -10.67 17.66 -16.92
CA LYS A 7 -11.45 18.88 -16.69
C LYS A 7 -11.23 19.41 -15.28
N SER A 8 -11.33 18.55 -14.26
CA SER A 8 -11.10 18.93 -12.87
C SER A 8 -9.69 19.50 -12.63
N TYR A 9 -8.65 18.92 -13.23
CA TYR A 9 -7.31 19.46 -13.13
C TYR A 9 -7.14 20.81 -13.83
N GLN A 10 -7.83 21.05 -14.94
CA GLN A 10 -7.84 22.36 -15.57
C GLN A 10 -8.53 23.42 -14.68
N GLU A 11 -9.65 23.04 -14.06
CA GLU A 11 -10.35 23.89 -13.10
C GLU A 11 -9.47 24.23 -11.87
N ILE A 12 -8.71 23.23 -11.35
CA ILE A 12 -7.75 23.46 -10.26
C ILE A 12 -6.68 24.47 -10.66
N LEU A 13 -6.06 24.36 -11.84
CA LEU A 13 -5.06 25.31 -12.31
C LEU A 13 -5.61 26.74 -12.35
N THR A 14 -6.82 26.93 -12.87
CA THR A 14 -7.47 28.22 -12.90
C THR A 14 -7.80 28.73 -11.48
N ALA A 15 -8.31 27.86 -10.62
CA ALA A 15 -8.75 28.22 -9.28
C ALA A 15 -7.57 28.67 -8.36
N VAL A 16 -6.35 28.12 -8.57
CA VAL A 16 -5.16 28.58 -7.84
C VAL A 16 -4.51 29.84 -8.44
N GLY A 17 -5.10 30.42 -9.51
CA GLY A 17 -4.62 31.63 -10.14
C GLY A 17 -3.54 31.42 -11.21
N GLU A 18 -3.33 30.19 -11.66
CA GLU A 18 -2.34 29.89 -12.70
C GLU A 18 -2.97 30.08 -14.09
N ASN A 19 -2.14 30.39 -15.10
CA ASN A 19 -2.56 30.44 -16.50
C ASN A 19 -2.43 29.06 -17.17
N PRO A 20 -3.56 28.35 -17.40
CA PRO A 20 -3.52 27.01 -17.99
C PRO A 20 -3.06 26.99 -19.46
N GLU A 21 -3.07 28.16 -20.15
CA GLU A 21 -2.69 28.30 -21.56
C GLU A 21 -1.17 28.51 -21.74
N ARG A 22 -0.39 28.71 -20.69
CA ARG A 22 1.05 28.82 -20.82
C ARG A 22 1.67 27.48 -21.26
N GLU A 23 2.72 27.54 -22.07
CA GLU A 23 3.36 26.38 -22.72
C GLU A 23 3.59 25.20 -21.78
N GLY A 24 4.14 25.44 -20.60
CA GLY A 24 4.44 24.39 -19.60
C GLY A 24 3.21 23.68 -19.04
N LEU A 25 2.01 24.28 -19.12
CA LEU A 25 0.77 23.75 -18.54
C LEU A 25 -0.23 23.19 -19.56
N LEU A 26 -0.07 23.43 -20.86
CA LEU A 26 -1.01 22.97 -21.89
C LEU A 26 -1.35 21.47 -21.80
N ASN A 27 -0.38 20.64 -21.45
CA ASN A 27 -0.58 19.19 -21.29
C ASN A 27 -0.73 18.73 -19.85
N THR A 28 -0.66 19.61 -18.85
CA THR A 28 -0.71 19.26 -17.44
C THR A 28 -2.01 18.59 -17.03
N PRO A 29 -3.21 19.07 -17.44
CA PRO A 29 -4.46 18.41 -17.06
C PRO A 29 -4.51 16.95 -17.53
N LYS A 30 -4.08 16.66 -18.75
CA LYS A 30 -4.01 15.30 -19.29
C LYS A 30 -3.00 14.43 -18.54
N ARG A 31 -1.81 14.96 -18.25
CA ARG A 31 -0.76 14.23 -17.53
C ARG A 31 -1.17 13.94 -16.09
N ALA A 32 -1.75 14.91 -15.42
CA ALA A 32 -2.24 14.78 -14.04
C ALA A 32 -3.40 13.78 -13.94
N ALA A 33 -4.34 13.82 -14.89
CA ALA A 33 -5.43 12.84 -14.98
C ALA A 33 -4.88 11.41 -15.11
N LYS A 34 -3.92 11.18 -16.02
CA LYS A 34 -3.28 9.87 -16.20
C LYS A 34 -2.53 9.41 -14.95
N ALA A 35 -1.84 10.31 -14.27
CA ALA A 35 -1.15 10.01 -13.02
C ALA A 35 -2.16 9.60 -11.92
N MET A 36 -3.26 10.33 -11.76
CA MET A 36 -4.30 10.02 -10.78
C MET A 36 -4.97 8.67 -11.07
N GLU A 37 -5.25 8.36 -12.33
CA GLU A 37 -5.78 7.05 -12.73
C GLU A 37 -4.86 5.90 -12.32
N PHE A 38 -3.54 6.07 -12.48
CA PHE A 38 -2.55 5.10 -12.04
C PHE A 38 -2.47 5.01 -10.51
N LEU A 39 -2.45 6.15 -9.82
CA LEU A 39 -2.38 6.21 -8.36
C LEU A 39 -3.63 5.68 -7.66
N THR A 40 -4.74 5.54 -8.40
CA THR A 40 -6.02 5.00 -7.90
C THR A 40 -6.45 3.71 -8.61
N LYS A 41 -5.53 3.04 -9.31
CA LYS A 41 -5.84 1.82 -10.08
C LYS A 41 -6.38 0.69 -9.20
N GLY A 42 -5.97 0.63 -7.95
CA GLY A 42 -6.37 -0.41 -7.00
C GLY A 42 -7.87 -0.50 -6.72
N TYR A 43 -8.64 0.56 -7.02
CA TYR A 43 -10.11 0.49 -6.98
C TYR A 43 -10.72 -0.39 -8.08
N ARG A 44 -9.95 -0.71 -9.11
CA ARG A 44 -10.38 -1.49 -10.28
C ARG A 44 -9.74 -2.88 -10.32
N GLU A 45 -8.93 -3.22 -9.31
CA GLU A 45 -8.25 -4.51 -9.20
C GLU A 45 -8.94 -5.37 -8.13
N THR A 46 -9.00 -6.66 -8.34
CA THR A 46 -9.54 -7.64 -7.38
C THR A 46 -8.46 -8.59 -6.89
N LEU A 47 -8.62 -9.10 -5.67
CA LEU A 47 -7.66 -10.02 -5.07
C LEU A 47 -7.51 -11.31 -5.89
N GLY A 48 -8.62 -11.83 -6.43
CA GLY A 48 -8.61 -13.02 -7.28
C GLY A 48 -7.83 -12.85 -8.58
N GLU A 49 -7.99 -11.71 -9.27
CA GLU A 49 -7.22 -11.40 -10.48
C GLU A 49 -5.72 -11.26 -10.20
N ILE A 50 -5.37 -10.63 -9.07
CA ILE A 50 -3.98 -10.41 -8.69
C ILE A 50 -3.29 -11.72 -8.34
N THR A 51 -3.94 -12.58 -7.58
CA THR A 51 -3.33 -13.84 -7.13
C THR A 51 -3.32 -14.90 -8.21
N ASN A 52 -4.29 -14.90 -9.13
CA ASN A 52 -4.34 -15.64 -10.40
C ASN A 52 -3.63 -17.00 -10.37
N ASN A 53 -4.20 -17.96 -9.62
CA ASN A 53 -3.70 -19.34 -9.49
C ASN A 53 -2.24 -19.50 -9.02
N ALA A 54 -1.65 -18.50 -8.38
CA ALA A 54 -0.29 -18.54 -7.86
C ALA A 54 -0.21 -18.98 -6.39
N VAL A 55 -1.19 -19.77 -5.95
CA VAL A 55 -1.18 -20.47 -4.67
C VAL A 55 -0.77 -21.92 -4.95
N PHE A 56 0.27 -22.38 -4.29
CA PHE A 56 0.87 -23.70 -4.50
C PHE A 56 0.80 -24.52 -3.23
N SER A 57 0.63 -25.83 -3.33
CA SER A 57 0.78 -26.76 -2.20
C SER A 57 2.22 -26.77 -1.72
N SER A 58 2.42 -26.81 -0.40
CA SER A 58 3.75 -26.82 0.22
C SER A 58 3.69 -27.44 1.61
N ASP A 59 4.70 -28.22 1.97
CA ASP A 59 4.87 -28.78 3.30
C ASP A 59 5.64 -27.80 4.24
N ALA A 60 6.00 -26.62 3.75
CA ALA A 60 6.63 -25.59 4.58
C ALA A 60 5.69 -25.14 5.71
N ASP A 61 6.20 -25.10 6.92
CA ASP A 61 5.50 -24.68 8.13
C ASP A 61 6.29 -23.63 8.95
N ASP A 62 7.47 -23.27 8.50
CA ASP A 62 8.27 -22.18 9.03
C ASP A 62 7.76 -20.81 8.57
N MET A 63 8.16 -19.76 9.29
CA MET A 63 7.83 -18.38 8.92
C MET A 63 8.43 -18.01 7.57
N VAL A 64 7.60 -17.53 6.66
CA VAL A 64 8.01 -16.89 5.41
C VAL A 64 7.91 -15.39 5.58
N LEU A 65 9.02 -14.68 5.32
CA LEU A 65 9.10 -13.22 5.45
C LEU A 65 9.45 -12.57 4.11
N ILE A 66 8.67 -11.59 3.72
CA ILE A 66 8.90 -10.70 2.57
C ILE A 66 9.11 -9.29 3.12
N GLN A 67 10.31 -8.75 2.91
CA GLN A 67 10.70 -7.45 3.45
C GLN A 67 10.78 -6.39 2.36
N ASP A 68 10.72 -5.13 2.81
CA ASP A 68 11.02 -3.93 2.03
C ASP A 68 10.20 -3.79 0.74
N ILE A 69 8.95 -4.25 0.76
CA ILE A 69 8.03 -4.01 -0.35
C ILE A 69 7.71 -2.51 -0.37
N GLU A 70 8.21 -1.80 -1.36
CA GLU A 70 7.96 -0.38 -1.54
C GLU A 70 6.46 -0.12 -1.74
N LEU A 71 5.96 0.93 -1.11
CA LEU A 71 4.57 1.36 -1.29
C LEU A 71 4.46 2.86 -1.51
N TYR A 72 3.49 3.22 -2.34
CA TYR A 72 3.11 4.59 -2.67
C TYR A 72 1.61 4.69 -2.59
N SER A 73 1.10 5.53 -1.71
CA SER A 73 -0.33 5.70 -1.48
C SER A 73 -0.71 7.17 -1.36
N MET A 74 -2.00 7.44 -1.36
CA MET A 74 -2.56 8.79 -1.24
C MET A 74 -3.35 8.90 0.05
N CYS A 75 -2.98 9.85 0.91
CA CYS A 75 -3.74 10.13 2.13
C CYS A 75 -5.16 10.59 1.78
N GLU A 76 -6.18 9.92 2.30
CA GLU A 76 -7.57 10.25 2.00
C GLU A 76 -8.01 11.63 2.48
N HIS A 77 -7.35 12.17 3.55
CA HIS A 77 -7.71 13.46 4.13
C HIS A 77 -7.24 14.66 3.31
N HIS A 78 -6.12 14.52 2.57
CA HIS A 78 -5.48 15.66 1.91
C HIS A 78 -5.15 15.41 0.44
N LEU A 79 -5.37 14.19 -0.06
CA LEU A 79 -4.95 13.73 -1.39
C LEU A 79 -3.46 13.99 -1.68
N LEU A 80 -2.64 13.99 -0.62
CA LEU A 80 -1.20 14.08 -0.70
C LEU A 80 -0.58 12.70 -0.49
N PRO A 81 0.58 12.40 -1.12
CA PRO A 81 1.16 11.07 -1.03
C PRO A 81 1.72 10.76 0.36
N PHE A 82 1.71 9.49 0.69
CA PHE A 82 2.62 8.92 1.66
C PHE A 82 3.38 7.75 1.02
N VAL A 83 4.63 7.64 1.37
CA VAL A 83 5.56 6.68 0.76
C VAL A 83 6.29 5.92 1.84
N GLY A 84 6.53 4.64 1.59
CA GLY A 84 7.16 3.81 2.60
C GLY A 84 7.43 2.39 2.16
N ARG A 85 7.46 1.50 3.13
CA ARG A 85 7.74 0.07 2.95
C ARG A 85 6.76 -0.77 3.75
N CYS A 86 6.46 -1.93 3.21
CA CYS A 86 5.65 -2.96 3.84
C CYS A 86 6.49 -4.22 4.05
N HIS A 87 6.36 -4.81 5.23
CA HIS A 87 6.96 -6.11 5.57
C HIS A 87 5.83 -7.06 5.89
N ILE A 88 5.84 -8.24 5.28
CA ILE A 88 4.80 -9.25 5.44
C ILE A 88 5.45 -10.55 5.86
N ALA A 89 5.00 -11.10 6.97
CA ALA A 89 5.34 -12.46 7.37
C ALA A 89 4.08 -13.32 7.47
N TYR A 90 4.19 -14.60 7.13
CA TYR A 90 3.11 -15.56 7.37
C TYR A 90 3.66 -16.94 7.69
N ILE A 91 2.89 -17.74 8.40
CA ILE A 91 3.19 -19.16 8.63
C ILE A 91 2.26 -19.98 7.74
N PRO A 92 2.82 -20.68 6.73
CA PRO A 92 2.03 -21.50 5.81
C PRO A 92 1.16 -22.54 6.52
N ASN A 93 0.07 -22.91 5.88
CA ASN A 93 -0.81 -23.99 6.30
C ASN A 93 -1.14 -24.87 5.09
N GLY A 94 -0.12 -25.64 4.65
CA GLY A 94 -0.23 -26.48 3.47
C GLY A 94 -0.18 -25.75 2.12
N LYS A 95 -0.06 -24.41 2.13
CA LYS A 95 -0.05 -23.57 0.92
C LYS A 95 0.92 -22.41 1.04
N VAL A 96 1.56 -22.07 -0.07
CA VAL A 96 2.39 -20.86 -0.22
C VAL A 96 1.91 -20.02 -1.40
N LEU A 97 2.14 -18.70 -1.32
CA LEU A 97 1.79 -17.75 -2.37
C LEU A 97 3.06 -17.34 -3.14
N GLY A 98 2.97 -17.24 -4.44
CA GLY A 98 4.06 -16.77 -5.28
C GLY A 98 4.55 -15.37 -4.87
N LEU A 99 5.87 -15.21 -4.74
CA LEU A 99 6.53 -14.02 -4.16
C LEU A 99 6.03 -12.70 -4.74
N SER A 100 5.91 -12.59 -6.07
CA SER A 100 5.46 -11.37 -6.74
C SER A 100 4.03 -10.95 -6.38
N LYS A 101 3.22 -11.87 -5.85
CA LYS A 101 1.83 -11.60 -5.50
C LYS A 101 1.70 -10.74 -4.24
N PHE A 102 2.65 -10.86 -3.32
CA PHE A 102 2.69 -10.00 -2.14
C PHE A 102 2.84 -8.53 -2.53
N ALA A 103 3.80 -8.22 -3.42
CA ALA A 103 3.97 -6.85 -3.92
C ALA A 103 2.72 -6.34 -4.65
N ARG A 104 2.04 -7.20 -5.41
CA ARG A 104 0.79 -6.83 -6.11
C ARG A 104 -0.39 -6.61 -5.14
N ILE A 105 -0.49 -7.40 -4.06
CA ILE A 105 -1.49 -7.18 -3.01
C ILE A 105 -1.24 -5.84 -2.31
N VAL A 106 0.02 -5.55 -1.97
CA VAL A 106 0.38 -4.25 -1.38
C VAL A 106 -0.01 -3.11 -2.33
N ASP A 107 0.35 -3.20 -3.61
CA ASP A 107 0.01 -2.18 -4.61
C ASP A 107 -1.51 -2.01 -4.78
N MET A 108 -2.28 -3.10 -4.86
CA MET A 108 -3.73 -3.04 -5.01
C MET A 108 -4.40 -2.22 -3.91
N PHE A 109 -3.95 -2.37 -2.67
CA PHE A 109 -4.50 -1.61 -1.55
C PHE A 109 -3.88 -0.22 -1.43
N ALA A 110 -2.56 -0.07 -1.70
CA ALA A 110 -1.87 1.20 -1.62
C ALA A 110 -2.33 2.19 -2.70
N ARG A 111 -2.64 1.72 -3.92
CA ARG A 111 -3.12 2.56 -5.03
C ARG A 111 -4.60 2.94 -4.89
N ARG A 112 -4.95 3.48 -3.73
CA ARG A 112 -6.28 4.01 -3.34
C ARG A 112 -6.08 5.23 -2.45
N PHE A 113 -7.17 5.93 -2.11
CA PHE A 113 -7.14 6.87 -1.00
C PHE A 113 -7.20 6.09 0.30
N GLN A 114 -6.20 6.28 1.19
CA GLN A 114 -5.99 5.42 2.34
C GLN A 114 -5.66 6.20 3.62
N ILE A 115 -5.93 5.54 4.74
CA ILE A 115 -5.23 5.76 6.00
C ILE A 115 -4.31 4.56 6.25
N GLN A 116 -3.15 4.79 6.83
CA GLN A 116 -2.11 3.75 6.94
C GLN A 116 -2.55 2.55 7.77
N GLU A 117 -3.32 2.75 8.83
CA GLU A 117 -3.86 1.70 9.70
C GLU A 117 -4.77 0.75 8.92
N GLN A 118 -5.68 1.30 8.13
CA GLN A 118 -6.60 0.51 7.31
C GLN A 118 -5.86 -0.23 6.19
N LEU A 119 -4.91 0.42 5.52
CA LEU A 119 -4.04 -0.20 4.52
C LEU A 119 -3.33 -1.43 5.10
N THR A 120 -2.72 -1.30 6.28
CA THR A 120 -2.01 -2.38 6.96
C THR A 120 -2.95 -3.54 7.27
N HIS A 121 -4.15 -3.25 7.74
CA HIS A 121 -5.16 -4.27 8.05
C HIS A 121 -5.67 -4.99 6.80
N GLN A 122 -5.96 -4.26 5.73
CA GLN A 122 -6.41 -4.82 4.45
C GLN A 122 -5.37 -5.76 3.84
N ILE A 123 -4.09 -5.39 3.86
CA ILE A 123 -3.00 -6.25 3.38
C ILE A 123 -2.95 -7.54 4.20
N ALA A 124 -2.98 -7.45 5.53
CA ALA A 124 -2.91 -8.63 6.40
C ALA A 124 -4.08 -9.58 6.15
N LYS A 125 -5.30 -9.05 6.03
CA LYS A 125 -6.50 -9.86 5.76
C LYS A 125 -6.47 -10.50 4.37
N ALA A 126 -6.00 -9.81 3.36
CA ALA A 126 -5.88 -10.37 2.02
C ALA A 126 -4.86 -11.54 1.97
N VAL A 127 -3.73 -11.39 2.66
CA VAL A 127 -2.73 -12.47 2.74
C VAL A 127 -3.31 -13.68 3.50
N GLU A 128 -4.01 -13.46 4.62
CA GLU A 128 -4.69 -14.51 5.38
C GLU A 128 -5.72 -15.25 4.51
N GLU A 129 -6.58 -14.49 3.80
CA GLU A 129 -7.62 -15.03 2.92
C GLU A 129 -7.05 -15.92 1.80
N VAL A 130 -6.01 -15.44 1.11
CA VAL A 130 -5.44 -16.14 -0.05
C VAL A 130 -4.65 -17.38 0.35
N THR A 131 -3.91 -17.31 1.46
CA THR A 131 -3.00 -18.39 1.86
C THR A 131 -3.63 -19.38 2.83
N GLY A 132 -4.66 -18.98 3.56
CA GLY A 132 -5.18 -19.77 4.69
C GLY A 132 -4.14 -19.99 5.79
N ALA A 133 -3.17 -19.08 5.93
CA ALA A 133 -2.04 -19.18 6.83
C ALA A 133 -2.46 -19.35 8.30
N LYS A 134 -1.63 -20.06 9.09
CA LYS A 134 -1.80 -20.19 10.54
C LYS A 134 -1.70 -18.85 11.28
N GLY A 135 -1.06 -17.88 10.65
CA GLY A 135 -0.94 -16.51 11.13
C GLY A 135 -0.27 -15.61 10.10
N VAL A 136 -0.52 -14.31 10.22
CA VAL A 136 0.04 -13.26 9.36
C VAL A 136 0.49 -12.10 10.23
N GLY A 137 1.67 -11.56 9.95
CA GLY A 137 2.20 -10.32 10.52
C GLY A 137 2.46 -9.32 9.40
N VAL A 138 1.98 -8.10 9.54
CA VAL A 138 2.25 -7.01 8.59
C VAL A 138 2.70 -5.78 9.34
N ILE A 139 3.79 -5.17 8.87
CA ILE A 139 4.27 -3.87 9.35
C ILE A 139 4.38 -2.95 8.14
N VAL A 140 3.84 -1.75 8.28
CA VAL A 140 4.02 -0.66 7.31
C VAL A 140 4.74 0.50 8.00
N GLU A 141 5.81 0.98 7.39
CA GLU A 141 6.50 2.21 7.78
C GLU A 141 6.40 3.21 6.64
N ALA A 142 5.92 4.43 6.90
CA ALA A 142 5.79 5.45 5.87
C ALA A 142 6.03 6.86 6.38
N LYS A 143 6.41 7.73 5.43
CA LYS A 143 6.49 9.19 5.58
C LYS A 143 5.30 9.82 4.86
N HIS A 144 4.64 10.76 5.52
CA HIS A 144 3.42 11.40 5.04
C HIS A 144 3.70 12.83 4.58
N MET A 145 3.51 13.10 3.29
CA MET A 145 3.71 14.45 2.74
C MET A 145 2.73 15.48 3.34
N CYS A 146 1.54 15.04 3.75
CA CYS A 146 0.58 15.90 4.44
C CYS A 146 1.08 16.45 5.79
N MET A 147 2.05 15.77 6.44
CA MET A 147 2.76 16.24 7.63
C MET A 147 4.04 17.00 7.32
N MET A 148 4.73 16.63 6.23
CA MET A 148 6.09 17.10 5.94
C MET A 148 6.10 18.45 5.24
N MET A 149 5.29 18.62 4.18
CA MET A 149 5.35 19.79 3.31
C MET A 149 4.41 20.94 3.72
N ARG A 150 3.50 20.68 4.63
CA ARG A 150 2.55 21.65 5.20
C ARG A 150 2.01 21.14 6.54
N GLY A 151 1.23 21.95 7.22
CA GLY A 151 0.63 21.65 8.52
C GLY A 151 1.68 21.73 9.63
N VAL A 152 2.08 20.60 10.21
CA VAL A 152 3.06 20.56 11.31
C VAL A 152 4.53 20.60 10.85
N GLU A 153 4.79 20.40 9.56
CA GLU A 153 6.11 20.55 8.90
C GLU A 153 7.24 19.72 9.56
N LYS A 154 6.93 18.48 9.94
CA LYS A 154 7.90 17.57 10.58
C LYS A 154 8.53 16.61 9.57
N GLN A 155 9.77 16.90 9.15
CA GLN A 155 10.48 16.22 8.07
C GLN A 155 10.96 14.81 8.45
N ASN A 156 11.29 14.57 9.72
CA ASN A 156 11.88 13.31 10.18
C ASN A 156 10.85 12.36 10.81
N SER A 157 9.58 12.77 10.83
CA SER A 157 8.51 11.95 11.39
C SER A 157 8.19 10.77 10.48
N LYS A 158 8.16 9.57 11.05
CA LYS A 158 7.72 8.35 10.38
C LYS A 158 6.59 7.73 11.17
N MET A 159 5.61 7.18 10.47
CA MET A 159 4.54 6.40 11.07
C MET A 159 4.80 4.91 10.86
N ARG A 160 4.66 4.13 11.91
CA ARG A 160 4.66 2.67 11.84
C ARG A 160 3.33 2.11 12.30
N THR A 161 2.76 1.24 11.52
CA THR A 161 1.55 0.47 11.85
C THR A 161 1.83 -1.01 11.76
N SER A 162 1.23 -1.80 12.65
CA SER A 162 1.39 -3.25 12.65
C SER A 162 0.06 -3.95 12.84
N VAL A 163 -0.12 -5.06 12.13
CA VAL A 163 -1.26 -5.98 12.29
C VAL A 163 -0.72 -7.39 12.47
N MET A 164 -1.20 -8.06 13.51
CA MET A 164 -0.84 -9.43 13.84
C MET A 164 -2.10 -10.29 13.88
N LEU A 165 -2.15 -11.34 13.08
CA LEU A 165 -3.28 -12.28 12.97
C LEU A 165 -2.82 -13.70 13.33
N GLY A 166 -3.74 -14.54 13.81
CA GLY A 166 -3.46 -15.93 14.12
C GLY A 166 -2.31 -16.10 15.12
N SER A 167 -1.34 -16.97 14.78
CA SER A 167 -0.18 -17.26 15.63
C SER A 167 0.66 -16.04 15.98
N PHE A 168 0.81 -15.05 15.08
CA PHE A 168 1.51 -13.80 15.41
C PHE A 168 0.83 -13.00 16.52
N ARG A 169 -0.49 -13.10 16.64
CA ARG A 169 -1.25 -12.43 17.69
C ARG A 169 -1.19 -13.18 19.01
N HIS A 170 -1.30 -14.51 18.97
CA HIS A 170 -1.49 -15.33 20.16
C HIS A 170 -0.17 -15.83 20.76
N ASP A 171 0.88 -16.02 19.95
CA ASP A 171 2.19 -16.47 20.41
C ASP A 171 3.22 -15.32 20.42
N PRO A 172 3.70 -14.91 21.61
CA PRO A 172 4.73 -13.89 21.73
C PRO A 172 6.07 -14.28 21.08
N LYS A 173 6.41 -15.57 21.01
CA LYS A 173 7.69 -16.02 20.41
C LYS A 173 7.68 -15.77 18.91
N THR A 174 6.64 -16.22 18.22
CA THR A 174 6.43 -15.99 16.79
C THR A 174 6.43 -14.49 16.45
N ARG A 175 5.73 -13.69 17.26
CA ARG A 175 5.72 -12.25 17.07
C ARG A 175 7.07 -11.60 17.25
N ASN A 176 7.83 -12.00 18.30
CA ASN A 176 9.15 -11.45 18.57
C ASN A 176 10.16 -11.82 17.49
N GLU A 177 10.12 -13.05 16.96
CA GLU A 177 10.94 -13.47 15.84
C GLU A 177 10.72 -12.56 14.61
N PHE A 178 9.46 -12.34 14.23
CA PHE A 178 9.13 -11.42 13.15
C PHE A 178 9.66 -10.01 13.39
N LEU A 179 9.44 -9.46 14.59
CA LEU A 179 9.89 -8.12 14.94
C LEU A 179 11.42 -7.98 14.93
N GLN A 180 12.16 -9.05 15.27
CA GLN A 180 13.61 -9.07 15.21
C GLN A 180 14.12 -9.12 13.77
N LEU A 181 13.51 -9.96 12.93
CA LEU A 181 13.88 -10.10 11.51
C LEU A 181 13.64 -8.80 10.73
N VAL A 182 12.57 -8.06 11.03
CA VAL A 182 12.26 -6.77 10.36
C VAL A 182 13.18 -5.63 10.83
N LYS A 183 13.83 -5.73 11.99
CA LYS A 183 14.74 -4.68 12.49
C LYS A 183 16.12 -4.70 11.85
N ASN A 184 16.52 -5.83 11.33
CA ASN A 184 17.83 -6.06 10.69
C ASN A 184 17.74 -5.80 9.18
#